data_9fbe06f9a9c48837348367ddc658a3a4
#
_entry.id   9fbe06f9a9c48837348367ddc658a3a4
#
_cell.length_a   1.000
_cell.length_b   1.000
_cell.length_c   1.000
_cell.angle_alpha   90.00
_cell.angle_beta   90.00
_cell.angle_gamma   90.00
#
_symmetry.space_group_name_H-M   'P 1'
#
loop_
_entity.id
_entity.type
_entity.pdbx_description
1 polymer ?
#
loop_
_entity_poly.entity_id
_entity_poly.type
_entity_poly.pdbx_seq_one_letter_code
_entity_poly.pdbx_strand_id
1 'polypeptide(L)'
;ETNWRLADNYKVPRIGFVNKMDRQGSNFLGVCQQVRDMLKSNAVPIVLNIGDEEDFKGIVDLVKNRAIVWHDEKFGSTFDVIDIPDDLKDEAEMLRGQLIEAVAEYDEGLLEKYFEDRPYGSLKQIRTVRFSCI
;
A
#
# COMPACT_ATOMS: atom_id res chain seq x y z
N GLU A 1 7.18 -11.09 16.71
CA GLU A 1 8.00 -10.05 17.38
C GLU A 1 9.49 -10.38 17.31
N THR A 2 9.92 -11.60 17.69
CA THR A 2 11.35 -12.00 17.68
C THR A 2 11.99 -11.85 16.29
N ASN A 3 11.38 -12.39 15.26
CA ASN A 3 11.89 -12.27 13.88
C ASN A 3 11.89 -10.82 13.38
N TRP A 4 10.96 -10.01 13.87
CA TRP A 4 10.90 -8.59 13.53
C TRP A 4 12.10 -7.84 14.10
N ARG A 5 12.38 -8.04 15.39
CA ARG A 5 13.56 -7.44 16.07
C ARG A 5 14.88 -7.89 15.46
N LEU A 6 14.96 -9.16 15.05
CA LEU A 6 16.14 -9.68 14.36
C LEU A 6 16.36 -8.96 13.03
N ALA A 7 15.28 -8.75 12.26
CA ALA A 7 15.35 -8.01 11.02
C ALA A 7 15.76 -6.53 11.22
N ASP A 8 15.32 -5.90 12.33
CA ASP A 8 15.76 -4.55 12.70
C ASP A 8 17.26 -4.49 12.98
N ASN A 9 17.79 -5.44 13.75
CA ASN A 9 19.21 -5.50 14.06
C ASN A 9 20.09 -5.60 12.81
N TYR A 10 19.61 -6.30 11.79
CA TYR A 10 20.31 -6.46 10.51
C TYR A 10 19.86 -5.44 9.44
N LYS A 11 19.01 -4.48 9.78
CA LYS A 11 18.46 -3.46 8.86
C LYS A 11 17.85 -4.07 7.58
N VAL A 12 17.14 -5.18 7.74
CA VAL A 12 16.47 -5.88 6.63
C VAL A 12 15.12 -5.22 6.33
N PRO A 13 14.91 -4.72 5.10
CA PRO A 13 13.61 -4.21 4.69
C PRO A 13 12.58 -5.34 4.62
N ARG A 14 11.31 -5.01 4.91
CA ARG A 14 10.23 -5.98 5.01
C ARG A 14 9.02 -5.56 4.19
N ILE A 15 8.37 -6.55 3.58
CA ILE A 15 7.05 -6.40 2.96
C ILE A 15 6.12 -7.32 3.72
N GLY A 16 5.03 -6.77 4.25
CA GLY A 16 3.98 -7.52 4.93
C GLY A 16 2.82 -7.84 3.99
N PHE A 17 2.25 -9.02 4.11
CA PHE A 17 1.02 -9.42 3.44
C PHE A 17 -0.07 -9.64 4.47
N VAL A 18 -1.20 -8.97 4.29
CA VAL A 18 -2.41 -9.23 5.07
C VAL A 18 -3.25 -10.25 4.29
N ASN A 19 -3.34 -11.45 4.82
CA ASN A 19 -4.02 -12.57 4.18
C ASN A 19 -5.45 -12.72 4.71
N LYS A 20 -6.29 -13.42 3.96
CA LYS A 20 -7.67 -13.75 4.33
C LYS A 20 -8.57 -12.53 4.46
N MET A 21 -8.44 -11.59 3.54
CA MET A 21 -9.29 -10.39 3.49
C MET A 21 -10.74 -10.68 3.11
N ASP A 22 -11.00 -11.90 2.62
CA ASP A 22 -12.30 -12.49 2.29
C ASP A 22 -13.05 -13.05 3.51
N ARG A 23 -12.45 -13.05 4.69
CA ARG A 23 -13.05 -13.63 5.90
C ARG A 23 -13.72 -12.58 6.78
N GLN A 24 -14.76 -13.02 7.48
CA GLN A 24 -15.48 -12.20 8.45
C GLN A 24 -14.54 -11.63 9.52
N GLY A 25 -14.66 -10.35 9.80
CA GLY A 25 -13.79 -9.60 10.72
C GLY A 25 -12.46 -9.14 10.10
N SER A 26 -12.30 -9.25 8.79
CA SER A 26 -11.13 -8.71 8.12
C SER A 26 -11.10 -7.18 8.21
N ASN A 27 -9.92 -6.61 8.50
CA ASN A 27 -9.73 -5.17 8.59
C ASN A 27 -8.27 -4.84 8.25
N PHE A 28 -8.02 -4.52 6.99
CA PHE A 28 -6.68 -4.24 6.48
C PHE A 28 -6.01 -3.06 7.18
N LEU A 29 -6.69 -1.92 7.26
CA LEU A 29 -6.13 -0.71 7.86
C LEU A 29 -5.93 -0.87 9.38
N GLY A 30 -6.81 -1.60 10.04
CA GLY A 30 -6.65 -1.96 11.45
C GLY A 30 -5.40 -2.82 11.69
N VAL A 31 -5.10 -3.76 10.80
CA VAL A 31 -3.85 -4.55 10.85
C VAL A 31 -2.63 -3.67 10.61
N CYS A 32 -2.66 -2.76 9.63
CA CYS A 32 -1.57 -1.79 9.41
C CYS A 32 -1.31 -0.95 10.67
N GLN A 33 -2.37 -0.49 11.32
CA GLN A 33 -2.26 0.28 12.57
C GLN A 33 -1.67 -0.56 13.71
N GLN A 34 -2.10 -1.82 13.88
CA GLN A 34 -1.52 -2.73 14.86
C GLN A 34 -0.02 -2.97 14.63
N VAL A 35 0.41 -3.11 13.37
CA VAL A 35 1.82 -3.24 13.03
C VAL A 35 2.62 -2.01 13.46
N ARG A 36 2.08 -0.81 13.22
CA ARG A 36 2.70 0.44 13.69
C ARG A 36 2.82 0.48 15.22
N ASP A 37 1.74 0.18 15.91
CA ASP A 37 1.65 0.32 17.37
C ASP A 37 2.45 -0.75 18.12
N MET A 38 2.35 -2.01 17.69
CA MET A 38 2.97 -3.14 18.39
C MET A 38 4.44 -3.33 18.02
N LEU A 39 4.80 -3.07 16.76
CA LEU A 39 6.16 -3.30 16.26
C LEU A 39 6.97 -2.00 16.13
N LYS A 40 6.35 -0.85 16.49
CA LYS A 40 6.97 0.48 16.43
C LYS A 40 7.60 0.77 15.05
N SER A 41 6.91 0.35 14.00
CA SER A 41 7.38 0.46 12.63
C SER A 41 6.65 1.56 11.87
N ASN A 42 7.29 2.13 10.87
CA ASN A 42 6.63 3.02 9.91
C ASN A 42 6.02 2.20 8.76
N ALA A 43 5.04 1.34 9.10
CA ALA A 43 4.34 0.54 8.09
C ALA A 43 3.45 1.43 7.23
N VAL A 44 3.67 1.43 5.93
CA VAL A 44 2.89 2.22 4.96
C VAL A 44 2.20 1.27 3.99
N PRO A 45 0.87 1.36 3.81
CA PRO A 45 0.17 0.54 2.84
C PRO A 45 0.57 0.93 1.41
N ILE A 46 0.79 -0.08 0.58
CA ILE A 46 1.04 0.08 -0.87
C ILE A 46 -0.17 -0.31 -1.71
N VAL A 47 -1.15 -0.91 -1.07
CA VAL A 47 -2.45 -1.25 -1.65
C VAL A 47 -3.56 -0.91 -0.66
N LEU A 48 -4.77 -0.69 -1.18
CA LEU A 48 -6.00 -0.57 -0.41
C LEU A 48 -6.98 -1.63 -0.94
N ASN A 49 -7.73 -2.28 -0.09
CA ASN A 49 -8.73 -3.27 -0.50
C ASN A 49 -9.98 -2.60 -1.10
N ILE A 50 -10.60 -3.27 -2.05
CA ILE A 50 -11.91 -2.93 -2.61
C ILE A 50 -12.92 -3.92 -2.04
N GLY A 51 -13.73 -3.45 -1.10
CA GLY A 51 -14.60 -4.29 -0.29
C GLY A 51 -13.85 -5.07 0.79
N ASP A 52 -14.61 -5.53 1.77
CA ASP A 52 -14.14 -6.34 2.89
C ASP A 52 -14.97 -7.62 2.96
N GLU A 53 -14.43 -8.65 3.60
CA GLU A 53 -15.12 -9.91 3.86
C GLU A 53 -15.66 -10.55 2.57
N GLU A 54 -16.96 -10.85 2.54
CA GLU A 54 -17.63 -11.44 1.37
C GLU A 54 -17.71 -10.49 0.17
N ASP A 55 -17.58 -9.19 0.41
CA ASP A 55 -17.57 -8.14 -0.64
C ASP A 55 -16.18 -7.82 -1.18
N PHE A 56 -15.15 -8.55 -0.76
CA PHE A 56 -13.79 -8.37 -1.28
C PHE A 56 -13.72 -8.72 -2.77
N LYS A 57 -13.45 -7.71 -3.60
CA LYS A 57 -13.43 -7.83 -5.07
C LYS A 57 -12.10 -7.55 -5.70
N GLY A 58 -11.24 -6.81 -4.98
CA GLY A 58 -9.99 -6.35 -5.57
C GLY A 58 -9.16 -5.47 -4.67
N ILE A 59 -8.23 -4.77 -5.29
CA ILE A 59 -7.34 -3.82 -4.61
C ILE A 59 -7.18 -2.55 -5.44
N VAL A 60 -6.88 -1.46 -4.76
CA VAL A 60 -6.31 -0.24 -5.34
C VAL A 60 -4.79 -0.32 -5.21
N ASP A 61 -4.07 -0.30 -6.32
CA ASP A 61 -2.62 -0.18 -6.39
C ASP A 61 -2.26 1.31 -6.19
N LEU A 62 -1.86 1.69 -4.99
CA LEU A 62 -1.53 3.07 -4.62
C LEU A 62 -0.27 3.58 -5.34
N VAL A 63 0.62 2.68 -5.75
CA VAL A 63 1.83 3.04 -6.51
C VAL A 63 1.48 3.46 -7.93
N LYS A 64 0.63 2.69 -8.59
CA LYS A 64 0.21 2.93 -9.97
C LYS A 64 -1.05 3.78 -10.10
N ASN A 65 -1.70 4.08 -8.98
CA ASN A 65 -2.95 4.85 -8.88
C ASN A 65 -4.06 4.29 -9.76
N ARG A 66 -4.36 3.00 -9.60
CA ARG A 66 -5.37 2.28 -10.37
C ARG A 66 -5.98 1.15 -9.54
N ALA A 67 -7.17 0.72 -9.90
CA ALA A 67 -7.81 -0.43 -9.27
C ALA A 67 -7.59 -1.72 -10.09
N ILE A 68 -7.52 -2.85 -9.39
CA ILE A 68 -7.44 -4.19 -9.95
C ILE A 68 -8.56 -5.00 -9.32
N VAL A 69 -9.46 -5.50 -10.15
CA VAL A 69 -10.60 -6.31 -9.73
C VAL A 69 -10.48 -7.70 -10.33
N TRP A 70 -10.63 -8.73 -9.51
CA TRP A 70 -10.59 -10.13 -9.94
C TRP A 70 -11.98 -10.66 -10.24
N HIS A 71 -12.05 -11.58 -11.20
CA HIS A 71 -13.28 -12.30 -11.54
C HIS A 71 -13.24 -13.69 -10.89
N ASP A 72 -14.29 -14.00 -10.13
CA ASP A 72 -14.38 -15.26 -9.35
C ASP A 72 -14.37 -16.53 -10.20
N GLU A 73 -14.75 -16.44 -11.48
CA GLU A 73 -14.95 -17.59 -12.36
C GLU A 73 -13.68 -18.43 -12.62
N LYS A 74 -12.48 -17.94 -12.28
CA LYS A 74 -11.19 -18.60 -12.59
C LYS A 74 -10.14 -18.49 -11.48
N PHE A 75 -10.54 -18.52 -10.23
CA PHE A 75 -9.60 -18.49 -9.08
C PHE A 75 -8.57 -17.34 -9.17
N GLY A 76 -9.02 -16.15 -9.56
CA GLY A 76 -8.15 -14.97 -9.64
C GLY A 76 -7.18 -14.95 -10.84
N SER A 77 -7.32 -15.86 -11.80
CA SER A 77 -6.46 -15.87 -13.00
C SER A 77 -6.80 -14.78 -14.01
N THR A 78 -8.00 -14.21 -13.93
CA THR A 78 -8.46 -13.09 -14.76
C THR A 78 -8.76 -11.89 -13.89
N PHE A 79 -8.26 -10.73 -14.32
CA PHE A 79 -8.48 -9.48 -13.63
C PHE A 79 -8.66 -8.33 -14.63
N ASP A 80 -9.39 -7.33 -14.22
CA ASP A 80 -9.50 -6.06 -14.94
C ASP A 80 -8.74 -4.97 -14.20
N VAL A 81 -8.17 -4.08 -14.99
CA VAL A 81 -7.57 -2.84 -14.50
C VAL A 81 -8.56 -1.71 -14.79
N ILE A 82 -9.07 -1.10 -13.75
CA ILE A 82 -10.07 -0.04 -13.83
C ILE A 82 -9.60 1.22 -13.09
N ASP A 83 -10.31 2.31 -13.29
CA ASP A 83 -10.12 3.50 -12.47
C ASP A 83 -10.56 3.23 -11.02
N ILE A 84 -9.99 4.01 -10.09
CA ILE A 84 -10.33 3.87 -8.67
C ILE A 84 -11.82 4.21 -8.48
N PRO A 85 -12.61 3.35 -7.81
CA PRO A 85 -13.99 3.64 -7.48
C PRO A 85 -14.16 4.97 -6.75
N ASP A 86 -15.25 5.70 -7.04
CA ASP A 86 -15.45 7.06 -6.52
C ASP A 86 -15.51 7.11 -4.99
N ASP A 87 -16.06 6.08 -4.36
CA ASP A 87 -16.14 5.90 -2.90
C ASP A 87 -14.79 5.68 -2.21
N LEU A 88 -13.78 5.23 -2.96
CA LEU A 88 -12.43 4.96 -2.44
C LEU A 88 -11.40 6.03 -2.86
N LYS A 89 -11.77 6.98 -3.71
CA LYS A 89 -10.83 7.98 -4.23
C LYS A 89 -10.18 8.81 -3.14
N ASP A 90 -10.96 9.32 -2.21
CA ASP A 90 -10.47 10.20 -1.14
C ASP A 90 -9.52 9.43 -0.20
N GLU A 91 -9.88 8.19 0.15
CA GLU A 91 -9.04 7.34 0.99
C GLU A 91 -7.77 6.90 0.27
N ALA A 92 -7.88 6.52 -1.00
CA ALA A 92 -6.73 6.17 -1.83
C ALA A 92 -5.77 7.36 -2.01
N GLU A 93 -6.28 8.57 -2.20
CA GLU A 93 -5.48 9.78 -2.32
C GLU A 93 -4.75 10.10 -1.01
N MET A 94 -5.44 9.99 0.12
CA MET A 94 -4.84 10.17 1.45
C MET A 94 -3.71 9.16 1.71
N LEU A 95 -3.96 7.87 1.48
CA LEU A 95 -2.97 6.81 1.70
C LEU A 95 -1.79 6.92 0.72
N ARG A 96 -2.08 7.32 -0.52
CA ARG A 96 -1.04 7.60 -1.51
C ARG A 96 -0.17 8.79 -1.10
N GLY A 97 -0.76 9.84 -0.53
CA GLY A 97 -0.01 10.96 0.06
C GLY A 97 0.96 10.49 1.13
N GLN A 98 0.49 9.67 2.08
CA GLN A 98 1.35 9.06 3.12
C GLN A 98 2.48 8.21 2.53
N LEU A 99 2.18 7.43 1.47
CA LEU A 99 3.18 6.61 0.78
C LEU A 99 4.26 7.48 0.13
N ILE A 100 3.87 8.56 -0.54
CA ILE A 100 4.80 9.48 -1.20
C ILE A 100 5.66 10.19 -0.16
N GLU A 101 5.06 10.68 0.93
CA GLU A 101 5.76 11.33 2.03
C GLU A 101 6.81 10.41 2.66
N ALA A 102 6.42 9.16 2.96
CA ALA A 102 7.34 8.17 3.52
C ALA A 102 8.49 7.82 2.58
N VAL A 103 8.28 7.83 1.27
CA VAL A 103 9.34 7.57 0.28
C VAL A 103 10.23 8.80 0.08
N ALA A 104 9.64 10.01 0.13
CA ALA A 104 10.37 11.26 -0.01
C ALA A 104 11.41 11.50 1.10
N GLU A 105 11.20 10.90 2.29
CA GLU A 105 12.20 10.93 3.39
C GLU A 105 13.53 10.25 3.01
N TYR A 106 13.51 9.35 2.03
CA TYR A 106 14.69 8.56 1.62
C TYR A 106 15.28 8.98 0.27
N ASP A 107 14.64 9.92 -0.43
CA ASP A 107 15.07 10.37 -1.76
C ASP A 107 14.90 11.89 -1.89
N GLU A 108 16.01 12.62 -1.85
CA GLU A 108 16.03 14.09 -1.95
C GLU A 108 15.38 14.60 -3.24
N GLY A 109 15.53 13.89 -4.35
CA GLY A 109 14.93 14.28 -5.63
C GLY A 109 13.40 14.12 -5.65
N LEU A 110 12.86 13.17 -4.86
CA LEU A 110 11.42 13.04 -4.65
C LEU A 110 10.92 14.10 -3.67
N LEU A 111 11.69 14.42 -2.66
CA LEU A 111 11.36 15.45 -1.68
C LEU A 111 11.25 16.84 -2.36
N GLU A 112 12.19 17.18 -3.24
CA GLU A 112 12.13 18.43 -4.02
C GLU A 112 10.86 18.49 -4.87
N LYS A 113 10.51 17.41 -5.56
CA LYS A 113 9.29 17.33 -6.37
C LYS A 113 8.02 17.39 -5.55
N TYR A 114 8.05 16.86 -4.34
CA TYR A 114 6.92 16.92 -3.41
C TYR A 114 6.62 18.38 -3.00
N PHE A 115 7.66 19.18 -2.77
CA PHE A 115 7.52 20.60 -2.42
C PHE A 115 7.27 21.53 -3.61
N GLU A 116 7.60 21.13 -4.84
CA GLU A 116 7.37 21.92 -6.05
C GLU A 116 5.93 21.92 -6.57
N ASP A 117 5.00 21.27 -5.84
CA ASP A 117 3.55 21.20 -6.14
C ASP A 117 3.23 20.76 -7.58
N ARG A 118 4.08 19.93 -8.18
CA ARG A 118 3.82 19.35 -9.50
C ARG A 118 2.82 18.21 -9.37
N PRO A 119 1.78 18.16 -10.24
CA PRO A 119 0.85 17.05 -10.22
C PRO A 119 1.62 15.75 -10.42
N TYR A 120 1.51 14.85 -9.44
CA TYR A 120 2.16 13.53 -9.41
C TYR A 120 1.64 12.61 -10.53
N GLY A 121 1.81 13.05 -11.80
CA GLY A 121 1.35 12.32 -12.97
C GLY A 121 2.21 11.13 -13.37
N SER A 122 3.36 10.91 -12.76
CA SER A 122 4.26 9.86 -13.21
C SER A 122 5.12 9.29 -12.09
N LEU A 123 4.57 8.31 -11.38
CA LEU A 123 5.32 7.42 -10.50
C LEU A 123 6.28 6.46 -11.22
N LYS A 124 6.59 6.73 -12.49
CA LYS A 124 7.63 5.96 -13.21
C LYS A 124 8.98 5.97 -12.48
N GLN A 125 9.23 6.99 -11.66
CA GLN A 125 10.46 7.11 -10.89
C GLN A 125 10.46 6.34 -9.57
N ILE A 126 9.29 6.06 -8.96
CA ILE A 126 9.21 5.22 -7.75
C ILE A 126 9.62 3.77 -8.04
N ARG A 127 9.60 3.33 -9.29
CA ARG A 127 10.12 2.00 -9.67
C ARG A 127 11.60 1.78 -9.36
N THR A 128 12.36 2.85 -9.18
CA THR A 128 13.81 2.79 -8.94
C THR A 128 14.15 2.88 -7.45
N VAL A 129 13.24 3.39 -6.62
CA VAL A 129 13.41 3.36 -5.17
C VAL A 129 13.21 1.91 -4.74
N ARG A 130 14.28 1.25 -4.35
CA ARG A 130 14.19 0.00 -3.59
C ARG A 130 13.40 0.34 -2.34
N PHE A 131 12.15 -0.12 -2.27
CA PHE A 131 11.34 -0.02 -1.07
C PHE A 131 12.10 -0.73 0.05
N SER A 132 12.89 0.02 0.77
CA SER A 132 13.32 -0.38 2.10
C SER A 132 12.13 -0.13 3.00
N CYS A 133 11.17 -1.04 2.99
CA CYS A 133 10.13 -1.04 4.01
C CYS A 133 10.84 -1.25 5.34
N ILE A 134 10.89 -0.19 6.13
CA ILE A 134 11.39 -0.22 7.51
C ILE A 134 10.40 -0.98 8.37
#